data_3752cfedeb93c16aea31a7ab202a3fb6
#
_entry.id   3752cfedeb93c16aea31a7ab202a3fb6
#
_cell.length_a   1.000
_cell.length_b   1.000
_cell.length_c   1.000
_cell.angle_alpha   90.00
_cell.angle_beta   90.00
_cell.angle_gamma   90.00
#
_symmetry.space_group_name_H-M   'P 1'
#
loop_
_entity.id
_entity.type
_entity.pdbx_description
1 polymer ?
#
loop_
_entity_poly.entity_id
_entity_poly.type
_entity_poly.pdbx_seq_one_letter_code
_entity_poly.pdbx_strand_id
1 'polypeptide(L)' 'MLKSDIIRIYKNDIISSDYIESELKKLGLEPVRWAIVDVEEDCLIISVSYVK' A
#
# COMPACT_ATOMS: atom_id res chain seq x y z
N MET A 1 -1.44 17.96 5.99
CA MET A 1 -0.79 17.23 7.09
C MET A 1 -0.47 15.81 6.64
N LEU A 2 0.68 15.31 7.00
CA LEU A 2 1.09 13.96 6.65
C LEU A 2 0.44 12.96 7.60
N LYS A 3 -0.13 11.91 7.04
CA LYS A 3 -0.74 10.83 7.82
C LYS A 3 -0.11 9.50 7.45
N SER A 4 -0.18 8.55 8.37
CA SER A 4 0.34 7.21 8.14
C SER A 4 -0.73 6.18 8.52
N ASP A 5 -0.84 5.16 7.71
CA ASP A 5 -1.78 4.07 7.94
C ASP A 5 -1.17 2.74 7.55
N ILE A 6 -1.73 1.69 8.11
CA ILE A 6 -1.39 0.32 7.72
C ILE A 6 -2.53 -0.21 6.88
N ILE A 7 -2.21 -0.64 5.66
CA ILE A 7 -3.20 -1.08 4.69
C ILE A 7 -2.90 -2.51 4.26
N ARG A 8 -3.93 -3.31 4.14
CA ARG A 8 -3.81 -4.68 3.67
C ARG A 8 -4.20 -4.74 2.20
N ILE A 9 -3.29 -5.27 1.38
CA ILE A 9 -3.50 -5.41 -0.07
C ILE A 9 -3.41 -6.88 -0.42
N TYR A 10 -4.40 -7.40 -1.15
CA TYR A 10 -4.38 -8.79 -1.58
C TYR A 10 -3.25 -9.02 -2.58
N LYS A 11 -2.59 -10.17 -2.43
CA LYS A 11 -1.54 -10.57 -3.35
C LYS A 11 -2.11 -10.85 -4.74
N ASN A 12 -1.29 -10.56 -5.74
CA ASN A 12 -1.58 -10.91 -7.12
C ASN A 12 -0.43 -11.77 -7.62
N ASP A 13 -0.59 -12.40 -8.78
CA ASP A 13 0.45 -13.25 -9.37
C ASP A 13 1.74 -12.47 -9.61
N ILE A 14 1.60 -11.21 -9.98
CA ILE A 14 2.73 -10.32 -10.17
C ILE A 14 2.66 -9.21 -9.13
N ILE A 15 3.64 -9.21 -8.23
CA ILE A 15 3.73 -8.18 -7.20
C ILE A 15 4.80 -7.19 -7.65
N SER A 16 4.39 -5.95 -7.91
CA SER A 16 5.29 -4.90 -8.35
C SER A 16 4.94 -3.59 -7.67
N SER A 17 5.86 -2.64 -7.72
CA SER A 17 5.62 -1.31 -7.20
C SER A 17 4.40 -0.67 -7.86
N ASP A 18 4.27 -0.86 -9.17
CA ASP A 18 3.15 -0.30 -9.92
C ASP A 18 1.81 -0.85 -9.43
N TYR A 19 1.76 -2.14 -9.15
CA TYR A 19 0.56 -2.78 -8.62
C TYR A 19 0.16 -2.16 -7.28
N ILE A 20 1.12 -2.04 -6.36
CA ILE A 20 0.85 -1.50 -5.02
C ILE A 20 0.41 -0.05 -5.12
N GLU A 21 1.09 0.75 -5.92
CA GLU A 21 0.73 2.16 -6.10
C GLU A 21 -0.67 2.30 -6.70
N SER A 22 -1.03 1.45 -7.66
CA SER A 22 -2.37 1.45 -8.22
C SER A 22 -3.43 1.15 -7.18
N GLU A 23 -3.17 0.19 -6.31
CA GLU A 23 -4.11 -0.16 -5.24
C GLU A 23 -4.27 0.98 -4.23
N LEU A 24 -3.18 1.65 -3.90
CA LEU A 24 -3.25 2.80 -3.00
C LEU A 24 -4.05 3.94 -3.61
N LYS A 25 -3.88 4.18 -4.90
CA LYS A 25 -4.65 5.21 -5.60
C LYS A 25 -6.13 4.90 -5.65
N LYS A 26 -6.49 3.62 -5.80
CA LYS A 26 -7.90 3.20 -5.79
C LYS A 26 -8.56 3.51 -4.46
N LEU A 27 -7.80 3.57 -3.39
CA LEU A 27 -8.31 3.91 -2.07
C LEU A 27 -8.43 5.42 -1.86
N GLY A 28 -8.08 6.20 -2.88
CA GLY A 28 -8.16 7.66 -2.80
C GLY A 28 -6.97 8.29 -2.11
N LEU A 29 -5.89 7.57 -1.97
CA LEU A 29 -4.70 8.07 -1.30
C LEU A 29 -3.71 8.67 -2.31
N GLU A 30 -2.99 9.68 -1.86
CA GLU A 30 -1.85 10.23 -2.60
C GLU A 30 -0.60 9.85 -1.81
N PRO A 31 -0.03 8.66 -2.06
CA PRO A 31 1.07 8.18 -1.23
C PRO A 31 2.34 8.98 -1.44
N VAL A 32 2.94 9.42 -0.33
CA VAL A 32 4.24 10.05 -0.34
C VAL A 32 5.32 8.99 -0.22
N ARG A 33 5.07 8.00 0.64
CA ARG A 33 6.00 6.91 0.88
C ARG A 33 5.20 5.70 1.33
N TRP A 34 5.65 4.53 0.90
CA TRP A 34 5.06 3.27 1.36
C TRP A 34 6.15 2.21 1.45
N ALA A 35 5.89 1.20 2.27
CA ALA A 35 6.79 0.07 2.40
C ALA A 35 6.00 -1.18 2.81
N ILE A 36 6.47 -2.33 2.37
CA ILE A 36 5.90 -3.61 2.80
C ILE A 36 6.52 -3.93 4.16
N VAL A 37 5.67 -4.01 5.19
CA VAL A 37 6.14 -4.26 6.56
C VAL A 37 5.90 -5.69 7.00
N ASP A 38 5.02 -6.42 6.31
CA ASP A 38 4.77 -7.82 6.60
C ASP A 38 4.15 -8.48 5.39
N VAL A 39 4.21 -9.80 5.34
CA VAL A 39 3.63 -10.60 4.27
C VAL A 39 2.81 -11.71 4.90
N GLU A 40 1.52 -11.71 4.61
CA GLU A 40 0.62 -12.79 5.03
C GLU A 40 0.40 -13.74 3.86
N GLU A 41 -0.29 -14.84 4.11
CA GLU A 41 -0.51 -15.86 3.09
C GLU A 41 -1.19 -15.30 1.85
N ASP A 42 -2.22 -14.47 2.04
CA ASP A 42 -3.02 -13.93 0.95
C ASP A 42 -2.82 -12.44 0.73
N CYS A 43 -2.11 -11.77 1.63
CA CYS A 43 -2.07 -10.31 1.65
C CYS A 43 -0.67 -9.77 1.92
N LEU A 44 -0.47 -8.55 1.47
CA LEU A 44 0.68 -7.75 1.83
C LEU A 44 0.23 -6.68 2.82
N ILE A 45 1.02 -6.47 3.85
CA ILE A 45 0.74 -5.42 4.83
C ILE A 45 1.64 -4.24 4.48
N ILE A 46 1.02 -3.14 4.14
CA ILE A 46 1.72 -1.97 3.64
C ILE A 46 1.59 -0.82 4.64
N SER A 47 2.74 -0.25 5.00
CA SER A 47 2.76 1.01 5.74
C SER A 47 2.83 2.13 4.72
N VAL A 48 1.89 3.05 4.74
CA VAL A 48 1.83 4.13 3.79
C VAL A 48 1.73 5.48 4.50
N SER A 49 2.51 6.45 4.01
CA SER A 49 2.42 7.84 4.45
C SER A 49 1.84 8.65 3.30
N TYR A 50 0.86 9.48 3.58
CA TYR A 50 0.16 10.24 2.56
C TYR A 50 -0.23 11.61 3.09
N VAL A 51 -0.51 12.51 2.16
CA VAL A 51 -0.99 13.86 2.48
C VAL A 51 -2.51 13.85 2.50
N LYS A 52 -3.05 14.46 3.53
CA LYS A 52 -4.49 14.56 3.63
C LYS A 52 -4.91 15.95 4.12
#